data_cbf3345b83bcb2d58c8c1bebd06c887a
#
_entry.id   cbf3345b83bcb2d58c8c1bebd06c887a
#
_cell.length_a   1.000
_cell.length_b   1.000
_cell.length_c   1.000
_cell.angle_alpha   90.00
_cell.angle_beta   90.00
_cell.angle_gamma   90.00
#
_symmetry.space_group_name_H-M   'P 1'
#
loop_
_entity.id
_entity.type
_entity.pdbx_description
1 polymer ?
#
loop_
_entity_poly.entity_id
_entity_poly.type
_entity_poly.pdbx_seq_one_letter_code
_entity_poly.pdbx_strand_id
1 'polypeptide(L)'
;MDNVPAGAPAGTGVCAYAKTLGILRSTVNISDLEIIDEAPAYSFAKRTRQTGKGKVKMGKSLAISPEINLLGKTVDEAIAELDKYLDDASLAHLSSVRIVHGKGTGALRAGIHKYLKRQKHVKSFRLGAFGEGDAGVTIAELK
;
A
#
# COMPACT_ATOMS: atom_id res chain seq x y z
N MET A 1 39.64 -15.09 -8.69
CA MET A 1 40.51 -16.26 -8.62
C MET A 1 39.67 -17.42 -8.14
N ASP A 2 39.37 -18.30 -9.07
CA ASP A 2 38.57 -19.47 -8.81
C ASP A 2 39.46 -20.52 -8.13
N ASN A 3 39.46 -20.52 -6.82
CA ASN A 3 40.18 -21.52 -6.06
C ASN A 3 39.34 -22.79 -6.03
N VAL A 4 39.53 -23.63 -7.05
CA VAL A 4 39.01 -25.00 -7.03
C VAL A 4 39.84 -25.79 -6.05
N PRO A 5 39.27 -26.35 -5.00
CA PRO A 5 40.05 -27.17 -4.08
C PRO A 5 40.59 -28.38 -4.82
N ALA A 6 41.90 -28.54 -4.75
CA ALA A 6 42.58 -29.75 -5.26
C ALA A 6 42.02 -30.96 -4.55
N GLY A 7 41.24 -31.81 -5.27
CA GLY A 7 40.68 -33.01 -4.69
C GLY A 7 39.25 -33.34 -5.10
N ALA A 8 38.63 -32.58 -6.00
CA ALA A 8 37.34 -32.98 -6.54
C ALA A 8 37.52 -34.23 -7.43
N PRO A 9 36.80 -35.35 -7.18
CA PRO A 9 36.90 -36.51 -8.03
C PRO A 9 36.38 -36.17 -9.44
N ALA A 10 37.19 -36.47 -10.44
CA ALA A 10 36.83 -36.32 -11.82
C ALA A 10 35.57 -37.15 -12.11
N GLY A 11 34.47 -36.48 -12.42
CA GLY A 11 33.27 -37.11 -12.96
C GLY A 11 31.97 -36.94 -12.21
N THR A 12 31.92 -36.19 -11.14
CA THR A 12 30.64 -35.97 -10.43
C THR A 12 30.38 -34.52 -10.23
N GLY A 13 29.45 -34.04 -10.98
CA GLY A 13 28.62 -32.88 -10.68
C GLY A 13 29.35 -31.54 -10.41
N VAL A 14 28.95 -30.53 -11.11
CA VAL A 14 29.41 -29.15 -10.89
C VAL A 14 28.99 -28.72 -9.45
N CYS A 15 29.99 -28.35 -8.63
CA CYS A 15 29.68 -27.80 -7.31
C CYS A 15 29.27 -26.35 -7.41
N ALA A 16 28.07 -26.02 -6.93
CA ALA A 16 27.64 -24.64 -6.80
C ALA A 16 27.98 -24.08 -5.42
N TYR A 17 28.51 -22.88 -5.37
CA TYR A 17 28.75 -22.17 -4.13
C TYR A 17 27.53 -21.35 -3.73
N ALA A 18 26.87 -21.74 -2.66
CA ALA A 18 25.84 -20.90 -2.06
C ALA A 18 26.45 -19.90 -1.08
N LYS A 19 26.24 -18.63 -1.33
CA LYS A 19 26.67 -17.54 -0.49
C LYS A 19 25.61 -17.30 0.59
N THR A 20 25.71 -17.97 1.68
CA THR A 20 24.86 -17.69 2.84
C THR A 20 25.60 -16.77 3.81
N LEU A 21 25.05 -15.59 4.06
CA LEU A 21 25.41 -14.68 5.18
C LEU A 21 26.89 -14.37 5.38
N GLY A 22 27.66 -14.26 4.33
CA GLY A 22 28.99 -13.64 4.34
C GLY A 22 30.12 -14.40 5.05
N ILE A 23 29.86 -15.34 5.93
CA ILE A 23 30.87 -15.93 6.82
C ILE A 23 31.05 -17.44 6.58
N LEU A 24 30.03 -18.18 6.19
CA LEU A 24 30.09 -19.62 5.97
C LEU A 24 30.00 -19.96 4.49
N ARG A 25 30.99 -20.66 3.99
CA ARG A 25 30.99 -21.23 2.65
C ARG A 25 30.78 -22.72 2.78
N SER A 26 29.70 -23.23 2.26
CA SER A 26 29.46 -24.67 2.16
C SER A 26 29.38 -25.09 0.69
N THR A 27 29.92 -26.22 0.39
CA THR A 27 29.86 -26.88 -0.92
C THR A 27 28.68 -27.83 -0.91
N VAL A 28 27.73 -27.65 -1.83
CA VAL A 28 26.55 -28.50 -1.95
C VAL A 28 26.52 -29.06 -3.37
N ASN A 29 26.14 -30.33 -3.52
CA ASN A 29 25.96 -30.93 -4.82
C ASN A 29 24.76 -30.35 -5.53
N ILE A 30 24.86 -30.14 -6.85
CA ILE A 30 23.77 -29.57 -7.65
C ILE A 30 22.51 -30.42 -7.62
N SER A 31 22.65 -31.73 -7.45
CA SER A 31 21.52 -32.66 -7.31
C SER A 31 20.67 -32.44 -6.06
N ASP A 32 21.21 -31.76 -5.07
CA ASP A 32 20.53 -31.48 -3.80
C ASP A 32 19.92 -30.07 -3.77
N LEU A 33 20.01 -29.35 -4.89
CA LEU A 33 19.44 -28.01 -5.03
C LEU A 33 18.07 -28.10 -5.72
N GLU A 34 17.03 -27.79 -4.97
CA GLU A 34 15.72 -27.50 -5.55
C GLU A 34 15.67 -26.03 -5.96
N ILE A 35 15.26 -25.79 -7.18
CA ILE A 35 14.97 -24.43 -7.65
C ILE A 35 13.66 -24.04 -7.00
N ILE A 36 13.75 -23.27 -5.93
CA ILE A 36 12.57 -22.62 -5.36
C ILE A 36 12.29 -21.41 -6.22
N ASP A 37 11.30 -21.50 -7.08
CA ASP A 37 10.72 -20.34 -7.77
C ASP A 37 9.89 -19.49 -6.80
N GLU A 38 10.45 -19.20 -5.65
CA GLU A 38 9.94 -18.12 -4.84
C GLU A 38 10.36 -16.84 -5.54
N ALA A 39 9.39 -16.16 -6.10
CA ALA A 39 9.57 -14.77 -6.48
C ALA A 39 10.23 -14.06 -5.30
N PRO A 40 11.43 -13.48 -5.46
CA PRO A 40 12.14 -12.91 -4.35
C PRO A 40 11.27 -11.84 -3.71
N ALA A 41 10.85 -12.08 -2.48
CA ALA A 41 10.09 -11.12 -1.68
C ALA A 41 10.87 -9.80 -1.48
N TYR A 42 12.07 -9.75 -1.95
CA TYR A 42 12.97 -8.58 -1.96
C TYR A 42 13.43 -8.27 -3.37
N SER A 43 12.51 -8.01 -4.26
CA SER A 43 12.86 -7.09 -5.30
C SER A 43 13.00 -5.73 -4.62
N PHE A 44 14.16 -5.45 -4.07
CA PHE A 44 14.65 -4.09 -4.01
C PHE A 44 14.59 -3.60 -5.45
N ALA A 45 13.44 -3.07 -5.79
CA ALA A 45 13.27 -2.41 -7.04
C ALA A 45 14.37 -1.37 -7.09
N LYS A 46 15.41 -1.64 -7.86
CA LYS A 46 16.30 -0.60 -8.34
C LYS A 46 15.36 0.53 -8.71
N ARG A 47 15.42 1.62 -7.96
CA ARG A 47 14.80 2.87 -8.35
C ARG A 47 15.46 3.28 -9.66
N THR A 48 15.08 2.65 -10.74
CA THR A 48 15.31 3.22 -12.03
C THR A 48 14.47 4.47 -12.03
N ARG A 49 15.13 5.60 -11.96
CA ARG A 49 14.56 6.89 -12.33
C ARG A 49 14.08 6.74 -13.76
N GLN A 50 12.87 6.27 -13.92
CA GLN A 50 12.19 6.39 -15.19
C GLN A 50 11.67 7.82 -15.28
N THR A 51 12.53 8.66 -15.80
CA THR A 51 12.13 9.89 -16.45
C THR A 51 11.37 9.48 -17.71
N GLY A 52 10.12 9.78 -17.75
CA GLY A 52 9.45 9.87 -19.04
C GLY A 52 8.21 9.07 -19.23
N LYS A 53 7.17 9.82 -19.50
CA LYS A 53 5.92 9.48 -20.19
C LYS A 53 5.02 8.46 -19.51
N GLY A 54 4.07 9.00 -18.81
CA GLY A 54 2.70 8.52 -18.61
C GLY A 54 2.37 7.07 -18.95
N LYS A 55 2.97 6.11 -18.24
CA LYS A 55 2.30 4.85 -18.01
C LYS A 55 1.48 5.01 -16.76
N VAL A 56 0.21 5.28 -16.93
CA VAL A 56 -0.78 5.08 -15.88
C VAL A 56 -0.55 3.67 -15.37
N LYS A 57 0.05 3.55 -14.19
CA LYS A 57 0.19 2.26 -13.53
C LYS A 57 -1.21 1.82 -13.14
N MET A 58 -1.82 1.03 -13.96
CA MET A 58 -3.04 0.28 -13.68
C MET A 58 -2.81 -0.79 -12.61
N GLY A 59 -2.09 -0.47 -11.58
CA GLY A 59 -1.74 -1.42 -10.54
C GLY A 59 -1.97 -0.90 -9.13
N LYS A 60 -2.51 0.32 -8.98
CA LYS A 60 -2.81 0.91 -7.67
C LYS A 60 -4.29 0.94 -7.32
N SER A 61 -5.10 0.30 -8.13
CA SER A 61 -6.56 0.40 -8.04
C SER A 61 -7.20 -0.43 -6.92
N LEU A 62 -6.45 -1.10 -6.06
CA LEU A 62 -7.09 -2.18 -5.33
C LEU A 62 -6.96 -2.16 -3.81
N ALA A 63 -6.40 -1.12 -3.24
CA ALA A 63 -6.33 -1.01 -1.79
C ALA A 63 -6.56 0.43 -1.33
N ILE A 64 -7.65 1.05 -1.80
CA ILE A 64 -8.10 2.29 -1.17
C ILE A 64 -8.74 1.88 0.14
N SER A 65 -8.16 2.36 1.23
CA SER A 65 -8.73 2.16 2.55
C SER A 65 -10.14 2.76 2.59
N PRO A 66 -11.13 2.06 3.10
CA PRO A 66 -12.47 2.62 3.28
C PRO A 66 -12.52 3.69 4.37
N GLU A 67 -11.40 4.03 4.95
CA GLU A 67 -11.25 5.02 6.01
C GLU A 67 -10.18 6.05 5.66
N ILE A 68 -10.52 7.34 5.87
CA ILE A 68 -9.59 8.47 5.79
C ILE A 68 -9.50 9.18 7.13
N ASN A 69 -8.28 9.53 7.53
CA ASN A 69 -8.01 10.23 8.78
C ASN A 69 -7.60 11.69 8.50
N LEU A 70 -8.42 12.62 8.98
CA LEU A 70 -8.23 14.06 8.82
C LEU A 70 -7.93 14.76 10.16
N LEU A 71 -7.56 14.01 11.19
CA LEU A 71 -7.25 14.58 12.51
C LEU A 71 -6.09 15.58 12.42
N GLY A 72 -6.26 16.71 13.11
CA GLY A 72 -5.21 17.72 13.21
C GLY A 72 -4.98 18.56 11.96
N LYS A 73 -5.76 18.36 10.90
CA LYS A 73 -5.69 19.17 9.69
C LYS A 73 -6.56 20.42 9.79
N THR A 74 -6.23 21.42 8.99
CA THR A 74 -7.11 22.57 8.81
C THR A 74 -8.31 22.16 7.94
N VAL A 75 -9.38 22.96 7.98
CA VAL A 75 -10.60 22.67 7.22
C VAL A 75 -10.31 22.62 5.73
N ASP A 76 -9.49 23.54 5.22
CA ASP A 76 -9.17 23.64 3.80
C ASP A 76 -8.32 22.47 3.31
N GLU A 77 -7.30 22.08 4.09
CA GLU A 77 -6.46 20.90 3.81
C GLU A 77 -7.29 19.61 3.84
N ALA A 78 -8.16 19.48 4.84
CA ALA A 78 -9.02 18.32 4.97
C ALA A 78 -9.99 18.19 3.79
N ILE A 79 -10.53 19.30 3.30
CA ILE A 79 -11.43 19.32 2.13
C ILE A 79 -10.67 18.91 0.88
N ALA A 80 -9.47 19.44 0.66
CA ALA A 80 -8.67 19.11 -0.53
C ALA A 80 -8.27 17.63 -0.57
N GLU A 81 -7.91 17.06 0.58
CA GLU A 81 -7.57 15.65 0.68
C GLU A 81 -8.80 14.74 0.56
N LEU A 82 -9.92 15.16 1.16
CA LEU A 82 -11.19 14.45 1.08
C LEU A 82 -11.74 14.42 -0.35
N ASP A 83 -11.58 15.50 -1.11
CA ASP A 83 -11.99 15.57 -2.50
C ASP A 83 -11.30 14.48 -3.34
N LYS A 84 -9.98 14.47 -3.26
CA LYS A 84 -9.17 13.47 -3.94
C LYS A 84 -9.51 12.05 -3.50
N TYR A 85 -9.70 11.86 -2.20
CA TYR A 85 -10.03 10.55 -1.65
C TYR A 85 -11.40 10.04 -2.14
N LEU A 86 -12.41 10.92 -2.21
CA LEU A 86 -13.75 10.57 -2.68
C LEU A 86 -13.76 10.21 -4.17
N ASP A 87 -12.96 10.88 -4.97
CA ASP A 87 -12.78 10.53 -6.38
C ASP A 87 -12.16 9.13 -6.52
N ASP A 88 -11.08 8.87 -5.79
CA ASP A 88 -10.43 7.56 -5.78
C ASP A 88 -11.37 6.47 -5.24
N ALA A 89 -12.13 6.74 -4.18
CA ALA A 89 -13.09 5.81 -3.59
C ALA A 89 -14.25 5.50 -4.54
N SER A 90 -14.72 6.51 -5.28
CA SER A 90 -15.74 6.34 -6.32
C SER A 90 -15.23 5.47 -7.47
N LEU A 91 -14.00 5.66 -7.91
CA LEU A 91 -13.35 4.83 -8.93
C LEU A 91 -13.15 3.38 -8.46
N ALA A 92 -12.93 3.18 -7.16
CA ALA A 92 -12.84 1.86 -6.54
C ALA A 92 -14.20 1.20 -6.25
N HIS A 93 -15.30 1.89 -6.57
CA HIS A 93 -16.67 1.42 -6.32
C HIS A 93 -16.94 1.08 -4.85
N LEU A 94 -16.39 1.85 -3.93
CA LEU A 94 -16.70 1.73 -2.52
C LEU A 94 -18.14 2.19 -2.26
N SER A 95 -18.91 1.38 -1.55
CA SER A 95 -20.29 1.71 -1.19
C SER A 95 -20.38 2.73 -0.07
N SER A 96 -19.41 2.72 0.85
CA SER A 96 -19.36 3.65 1.98
C SER A 96 -17.92 3.92 2.39
N VAL A 97 -17.68 5.11 2.89
CA VAL A 97 -16.38 5.56 3.38
C VAL A 97 -16.51 6.17 4.76
N ARG A 98 -15.47 6.00 5.56
CA ARG A 98 -15.38 6.46 6.93
C ARG A 98 -14.42 7.64 7.02
N ILE A 99 -14.90 8.77 7.48
CA ILE A 99 -14.14 10.01 7.55
C ILE A 99 -13.91 10.36 9.02
N VAL A 100 -12.68 10.22 9.48
CA VAL A 100 -12.28 10.51 10.87
C VAL A 100 -11.80 11.94 10.95
N HIS A 101 -12.58 12.81 11.61
CA HIS A 101 -12.27 14.24 11.79
C HIS A 101 -12.09 14.64 13.26
N GLY A 102 -12.36 13.72 14.18
CA GLY A 102 -12.27 13.98 15.62
C GLY A 102 -13.42 14.79 16.18
N LYS A 103 -13.48 14.81 17.51
CA LYS A 103 -14.55 15.54 18.24
C LYS A 103 -14.23 17.04 18.34
N GLY A 104 -13.00 17.44 18.56
CA GLY A 104 -12.47 18.81 18.66
C GLY A 104 -13.50 19.93 18.81
N THR A 105 -13.22 21.07 18.23
CA THR A 105 -14.13 22.24 18.21
C THR A 105 -15.34 22.06 17.30
N GLY A 106 -15.38 21.01 16.50
CA GLY A 106 -16.44 20.77 15.52
C GLY A 106 -16.32 21.57 14.21
N ALA A 107 -15.34 22.46 14.10
CA ALA A 107 -15.12 23.25 12.89
C ALA A 107 -14.84 22.35 11.68
N LEU A 108 -13.97 21.35 11.85
CA LEU A 108 -13.63 20.37 10.82
C LEU A 108 -14.86 19.55 10.40
N ARG A 109 -15.65 19.09 11.35
CA ARG A 109 -16.92 18.40 11.09
C ARG A 109 -17.87 19.27 10.26
N ALA A 110 -18.07 20.53 10.69
CA ALA A 110 -18.98 21.44 9.99
C ALA A 110 -18.50 21.69 8.54
N GLY A 111 -17.20 21.90 8.33
CA GLY A 111 -16.59 22.06 7.01
C GLY A 111 -16.80 20.85 6.13
N ILE A 112 -16.51 19.67 6.66
CA ILE A 112 -16.68 18.38 5.95
C ILE A 112 -18.15 18.15 5.58
N HIS A 113 -19.10 18.37 6.50
CA HIS A 113 -20.52 18.21 6.22
C HIS A 113 -21.02 19.20 5.16
N LYS A 114 -20.55 20.45 5.20
CA LYS A 114 -20.87 21.45 4.18
C LYS A 114 -20.36 21.04 2.81
N TYR A 115 -19.16 20.45 2.78
CA TYR A 115 -18.54 19.95 1.56
C TYR A 115 -19.28 18.73 1.01
N LEU A 116 -19.54 17.70 1.84
CA LEU A 116 -20.24 16.48 1.44
C LEU A 116 -21.63 16.74 0.84
N LYS A 117 -22.36 17.77 1.32
CA LYS A 117 -23.65 18.20 0.73
C LYS A 117 -23.55 18.65 -0.71
N ARG A 118 -22.38 19.07 -1.16
CA ARG A 118 -22.14 19.57 -2.52
C ARG A 118 -21.57 18.52 -3.45
N GLN A 119 -21.10 17.40 -2.91
CA GLN A 119 -20.45 16.36 -3.67
C GLN A 119 -21.44 15.49 -4.43
N LYS A 120 -21.13 15.28 -5.73
CA LYS A 120 -21.96 14.48 -6.64
C LYS A 120 -21.85 12.98 -6.36
N HIS A 121 -20.69 12.56 -5.87
CA HIS A 121 -20.38 11.14 -5.58
C HIS A 121 -20.99 10.64 -4.29
N VAL A 122 -21.42 11.55 -3.41
CA VAL A 122 -22.03 11.21 -2.12
C VAL A 122 -23.54 11.13 -2.26
N LYS A 123 -24.11 10.00 -1.86
CA LYS A 123 -25.55 9.77 -1.81
C LYS A 123 -26.12 10.28 -0.50
N SER A 124 -25.52 9.92 0.61
CA SER A 124 -25.93 10.32 1.95
C SER A 124 -24.73 10.32 2.89
N PHE A 125 -24.82 11.00 4.00
CA PHE A 125 -23.84 10.93 5.07
C PHE A 125 -24.51 11.04 6.44
N ARG A 126 -23.92 10.38 7.42
CA ARG A 126 -24.35 10.39 8.81
C ARG A 126 -23.14 10.47 9.75
N LEU A 127 -23.36 10.90 10.96
CA LEU A 127 -22.36 10.75 12.02
C LEU A 127 -22.22 9.26 12.39
N GLY A 128 -21.03 8.89 12.85
CA GLY A 128 -20.78 7.56 13.36
C GLY A 128 -21.69 7.26 14.56
N ALA A 129 -22.15 6.02 14.63
CA ALA A 129 -22.89 5.53 15.79
C ALA A 129 -21.95 5.14 16.93
N PHE A 130 -22.52 4.80 18.06
CA PHE A 130 -21.78 4.27 19.21
C PHE A 130 -20.95 3.04 18.77
N GLY A 131 -19.66 3.09 18.99
CA GLY A 131 -18.72 2.06 18.52
C GLY A 131 -18.09 2.31 17.14
N GLU A 132 -18.64 3.22 16.33
CA GLU A 132 -18.07 3.61 15.03
C GLU A 132 -17.17 4.85 15.11
N GLY A 133 -16.94 5.39 16.32
CA GLY A 133 -16.17 6.62 16.59
C GLY A 133 -17.02 7.82 16.96
N ASP A 134 -18.32 7.63 17.20
CA ASP A 134 -19.27 8.64 17.66
C ASP A 134 -19.26 9.93 16.81
N ALA A 135 -19.38 11.06 17.50
CA ALA A 135 -19.37 12.40 16.89
C ALA A 135 -18.02 12.80 16.25
N GLY A 136 -16.97 11.97 16.39
CA GLY A 136 -15.67 12.21 15.78
C GLY A 136 -15.50 11.61 14.37
N VAL A 137 -16.49 10.88 13.90
CA VAL A 137 -16.48 10.20 12.59
C VAL A 137 -17.74 10.52 11.82
N THR A 138 -17.61 10.68 10.51
CA THR A 138 -18.73 10.78 9.57
C THR A 138 -18.64 9.62 8.59
N ILE A 139 -19.73 8.91 8.40
CA ILE A 139 -19.85 7.85 7.40
C ILE A 139 -20.58 8.43 6.21
N ALA A 140 -19.96 8.38 5.05
CA ALA A 140 -20.56 8.82 3.79
C ALA A 140 -20.83 7.61 2.90
N GLU A 141 -22.04 7.53 2.39
CA GLU A 141 -22.44 6.53 1.39
C GLU A 141 -22.21 7.11 0.00
N LEU A 142 -21.52 6.38 -0.84
CA LEU A 142 -21.26 6.74 -2.22
C LEU A 142 -22.37 6.20 -3.15
N LYS A 143 -22.45 6.79 -4.34
CA LYS A 143 -23.44 6.38 -5.35
C LYS A 143 -22.97 5.21 -6.15
#